data_26e4c605254bdb90bd1d1347111ff380
#
_entry.id   26e4c605254bdb90bd1d1347111ff380
#
_cell.length_a   1.000
_cell.length_b   1.000
_cell.length_c   1.000
_cell.angle_alpha   90.00
_cell.angle_beta   90.00
_cell.angle_gamma   90.00
#
_symmetry.space_group_name_H-M   'P 1'
#
loop_
_entity.id
_entity.type
_entity.pdbx_description
1 polymer ?
#
loop_
_entity_poly.entity_id
_entity_poly.type
_entity_poly.pdbx_seq_one_letter_code
_entity_poly.pdbx_strand_id
1 'polypeptide(L)'
;MLEKFSDSLYKCSFSRKNLVLLLLFFCVAAHAQLKTNESEVGLGWSNNSVNTVIFRNSALTTFKNWQFTAYYNPEGKIVLAKRNLNSNQWEKIITPYSGNVKDAHNCISIAVDADSFLHVSWDQHDTRLRYAKSKMPLGLELGEEQSMTGNDESKVTYPEFHNLPNGKLLFCYRSGASGRGNMIVKSYDVKTRKWTSLQNNLINGENQRSAYWQICVGKKGIYVSWVWRESWDVSTNHDICYAFSADGGQTWEKSTAEKYSLPITKATAEIAWKVPEKSSLINQTSMTVDAQGNPYIAGYWNDNGVPQYKVVYLDKGKWNKIDTDFHTKPFVLGGGGTKRIPISRPEILTNKSMLYLLFRDEERGNKITLGSTNLGKKQWKFTDVTEYSVGQWEPNLDKELWNDKLELHIFSQNVSQADGEGLAEEEPQTVRVIEIKKLPNN
;
A
#
# COMPACT_ATOMS: atom_id res chain seq x y z
N MET A 1 -98.07 33.32 2.33
CA MET A 1 -97.47 33.36 3.64
C MET A 1 -95.98 33.37 3.40
N LEU A 2 -95.33 34.51 3.26
CA LEU A 2 -94.56 35.17 4.29
C LEU A 2 -93.45 34.28 4.81
N GLU A 3 -92.15 34.51 4.71
CA GLU A 3 -91.42 35.75 5.00
C GLU A 3 -89.98 35.54 4.47
N LYS A 4 -89.44 36.54 3.87
CA LYS A 4 -88.20 37.28 4.15
C LYS A 4 -87.16 36.56 5.01
N PHE A 5 -85.90 36.42 4.48
CA PHE A 5 -84.74 36.86 5.25
C PHE A 5 -83.58 37.28 4.32
N SER A 6 -83.08 38.38 4.69
CA SER A 6 -82.17 39.30 4.13
C SER A 6 -80.70 38.79 3.95
N ASP A 7 -80.04 39.50 3.05
CA ASP A 7 -78.60 39.53 2.80
C ASP A 7 -77.73 39.62 4.04
N SER A 8 -76.66 38.82 4.05
CA SER A 8 -75.45 39.20 4.76
C SER A 8 -74.20 38.82 3.91
N LEU A 9 -73.72 39.82 3.23
CA LEU A 9 -72.42 39.81 2.55
C LEU A 9 -71.34 39.77 3.61
N TYR A 10 -70.69 38.60 3.80
CA TYR A 10 -69.41 38.54 4.48
C TYR A 10 -68.31 38.73 3.45
N LYS A 11 -67.72 39.92 3.47
CA LYS A 11 -66.39 40.24 2.87
C LYS A 11 -65.32 39.44 3.57
N CYS A 12 -64.90 38.37 2.96
CA CYS A 12 -63.67 37.70 3.38
C CYS A 12 -62.47 38.48 2.82
N SER A 13 -61.92 39.30 3.66
CA SER A 13 -60.63 39.98 3.44
C SER A 13 -59.49 38.95 3.38
N PHE A 14 -59.06 38.63 2.18
CA PHE A 14 -57.84 37.87 2.02
C PHE A 14 -56.62 38.74 2.43
N SER A 15 -56.22 38.57 3.66
CA SER A 15 -54.94 39.11 4.17
C SER A 15 -53.76 38.54 3.34
N ARG A 16 -53.11 39.46 2.61
CA ARG A 16 -51.79 39.21 2.00
C ARG A 16 -50.73 39.08 3.09
N LYS A 17 -50.68 37.95 3.78
CA LYS A 17 -49.54 37.60 4.66
C LYS A 17 -49.32 36.10 4.60
N ASN A 18 -48.07 35.80 4.24
CA ASN A 18 -47.43 34.51 4.45
C ASN A 18 -47.67 33.42 3.40
N LEU A 19 -47.36 33.69 2.13
CA LEU A 19 -46.81 32.66 1.28
C LEU A 19 -45.30 32.62 1.61
N VAL A 20 -44.93 31.95 2.73
CA VAL A 20 -43.56 31.53 2.99
C VAL A 20 -43.29 30.39 2.03
N LEU A 21 -42.71 30.74 0.90
CA LEU A 21 -42.09 29.78 -0.02
C LEU A 21 -40.94 29.15 0.75
N LEU A 22 -41.15 27.95 1.29
CA LEU A 22 -40.12 27.10 1.85
C LEU A 22 -39.28 26.62 0.68
N LEU A 23 -38.36 27.46 0.22
CA LEU A 23 -37.23 27.10 -0.62
C LEU A 23 -36.31 26.21 0.27
N LEU A 24 -36.61 24.91 0.28
CA LEU A 24 -35.63 23.88 0.65
C LEU A 24 -34.49 24.03 -0.32
N PHE A 25 -33.52 24.83 0.07
CA PHE A 25 -32.15 24.75 -0.48
C PHE A 25 -31.66 23.36 -0.11
N PHE A 26 -31.86 22.38 -0.98
CA PHE A 26 -31.02 21.24 -1.06
C PHE A 26 -29.62 21.81 -1.44
N CYS A 27 -28.82 22.14 -0.44
CA CYS A 27 -27.40 22.22 -0.61
C CYS A 27 -26.94 20.80 -0.97
N VAL A 28 -27.03 20.47 -2.24
CA VAL A 28 -26.20 19.41 -2.81
C VAL A 28 -24.79 19.92 -2.61
N ALA A 29 -24.15 19.50 -1.53
CA ALA A 29 -22.73 19.66 -1.38
C ALA A 29 -22.13 18.95 -2.59
N ALA A 30 -21.77 19.70 -3.61
CA ALA A 30 -21.01 19.21 -4.74
C ALA A 30 -19.69 18.73 -4.14
N HIS A 31 -19.62 17.47 -3.78
CA HIS A 31 -18.36 16.83 -3.48
C HIS A 31 -17.58 16.92 -4.78
N ALA A 32 -16.52 17.71 -4.78
CA ALA A 32 -15.63 17.80 -5.93
C ALA A 32 -15.12 16.38 -6.19
N GLN A 33 -15.69 15.73 -7.20
CA GLN A 33 -15.30 14.40 -7.63
C GLN A 33 -13.84 14.47 -8.02
N LEU A 34 -13.03 13.51 -7.54
CA LEU A 34 -11.64 13.37 -7.95
C LEU A 34 -11.61 13.15 -9.47
N LYS A 35 -10.83 13.98 -10.17
CA LYS A 35 -10.62 13.77 -11.59
C LYS A 35 -9.62 12.63 -11.77
N THR A 36 -10.11 11.48 -12.17
CA THR A 36 -9.32 10.29 -12.48
C THR A 36 -9.23 10.06 -13.97
N ASN A 37 -8.14 9.42 -14.41
CA ASN A 37 -8.00 8.84 -15.73
C ASN A 37 -7.60 7.38 -15.56
N GLU A 38 -8.16 6.48 -16.36
CA GLU A 38 -7.84 5.05 -16.29
C GLU A 38 -7.25 4.56 -17.63
N SER A 39 -6.23 3.71 -17.54
CA SER A 39 -5.68 3.02 -18.70
C SER A 39 -5.66 1.51 -18.44
N GLU A 40 -6.12 0.74 -19.41
CA GLU A 40 -6.13 -0.73 -19.35
C GLU A 40 -4.79 -1.30 -19.81
N VAL A 41 -4.25 -2.24 -19.01
CA VAL A 41 -3.00 -2.93 -19.34
C VAL A 41 -3.27 -4.28 -20.00
N GLY A 42 -4.12 -5.12 -19.39
CA GLY A 42 -4.49 -6.43 -19.93
C GLY A 42 -5.16 -7.32 -18.90
N LEU A 43 -5.55 -8.52 -19.31
CA LEU A 43 -6.19 -9.49 -18.39
C LEU A 43 -5.17 -10.10 -17.44
N GLY A 44 -5.51 -10.13 -16.16
CA GLY A 44 -4.70 -10.68 -15.08
C GLY A 44 -5.42 -11.80 -14.33
N TRP A 45 -4.65 -12.60 -13.60
CA TRP A 45 -5.14 -13.59 -12.66
C TRP A 45 -5.92 -12.91 -11.52
N SER A 46 -7.09 -13.44 -11.16
CA SER A 46 -8.03 -12.81 -10.21
C SER A 46 -8.66 -13.74 -9.18
N ASN A 47 -8.34 -15.05 -9.21
CA ASN A 47 -8.87 -16.03 -8.26
C ASN A 47 -8.30 -15.91 -6.85
N ASN A 48 -7.27 -15.10 -6.67
CA ASN A 48 -6.73 -14.60 -5.42
C ASN A 48 -6.03 -13.25 -5.64
N SER A 49 -5.52 -12.66 -4.58
CA SER A 49 -4.94 -11.32 -4.58
C SER A 49 -3.47 -11.24 -5.02
N VAL A 50 -2.86 -12.28 -5.62
CA VAL A 50 -1.42 -12.32 -5.95
C VAL A 50 -0.92 -11.11 -6.75
N ASN A 51 -1.77 -10.52 -7.59
CA ASN A 51 -1.46 -9.32 -8.36
C ASN A 51 -1.64 -8.01 -7.60
N THR A 52 -2.35 -8.01 -6.46
CA THR A 52 -2.81 -6.78 -5.79
C THR A 52 -2.56 -6.76 -4.29
N VAL A 53 -1.98 -7.79 -3.73
CA VAL A 53 -1.71 -7.87 -2.29
C VAL A 53 -0.67 -6.83 -1.87
N ILE A 54 -0.81 -6.23 -0.68
CA ILE A 54 0.00 -5.07 -0.26
C ILE A 54 1.49 -5.40 -0.10
N PHE A 55 1.83 -6.63 0.29
CA PHE A 55 3.23 -7.05 0.37
C PHE A 55 3.89 -7.27 -0.99
N ARG A 56 3.15 -7.03 -2.07
CA ARG A 56 3.68 -6.82 -3.40
C ARG A 56 4.15 -5.37 -3.52
N ASN A 57 5.32 -5.06 -3.02
CA ASN A 57 5.91 -3.75 -3.22
C ASN A 57 6.35 -3.55 -4.67
N SER A 58 6.14 -2.33 -5.20
CA SER A 58 6.56 -1.93 -6.53
C SER A 58 5.96 -2.77 -7.67
N ALA A 59 4.61 -2.82 -7.73
CA ALA A 59 3.89 -3.35 -8.89
C ALA A 59 3.91 -2.39 -10.08
N LEU A 60 4.09 -1.11 -9.79
CA LEU A 60 4.10 0.01 -10.72
C LEU A 60 5.29 0.90 -10.35
N THR A 61 6.11 1.29 -11.34
CA THR A 61 7.28 2.14 -11.11
C THR A 61 7.54 3.05 -12.31
N THR A 62 7.89 4.29 -12.04
CA THR A 62 8.24 5.27 -13.08
C THR A 62 9.73 5.55 -13.07
N PHE A 63 10.32 5.57 -14.25
CA PHE A 63 11.67 6.06 -14.50
C PHE A 63 11.66 7.12 -15.61
N LYS A 64 11.97 8.38 -15.27
CA LYS A 64 11.84 9.53 -16.17
C LYS A 64 10.40 9.66 -16.69
N ASN A 65 10.18 9.50 -18.00
CA ASN A 65 8.86 9.56 -18.63
C ASN A 65 8.26 8.19 -18.95
N TRP A 66 8.88 7.10 -18.48
CA TRP A 66 8.43 5.75 -18.73
C TRP A 66 7.90 5.11 -17.45
N GLN A 67 6.69 4.61 -17.50
CA GLN A 67 6.06 3.87 -16.43
C GLN A 67 6.03 2.38 -16.79
N PHE A 68 6.41 1.53 -15.82
CA PHE A 68 6.49 0.08 -15.97
C PHE A 68 5.55 -0.59 -14.98
N THR A 69 4.99 -1.72 -15.39
CA THR A 69 4.22 -2.60 -14.50
C THR A 69 4.46 -4.06 -14.87
N ALA A 70 4.18 -4.94 -13.90
CA ALA A 70 4.22 -6.37 -14.07
C ALA A 70 2.98 -7.01 -13.43
N TYR A 71 2.53 -8.15 -13.91
CA TYR A 71 1.44 -8.92 -13.31
C TYR A 71 1.43 -10.35 -13.87
N TYR A 72 0.74 -11.25 -13.20
CA TYR A 72 0.45 -12.58 -13.73
C TYR A 72 -0.83 -12.53 -14.55
N ASN A 73 -0.75 -13.07 -15.80
CA ASN A 73 -1.91 -13.27 -16.64
C ASN A 73 -2.75 -14.50 -16.20
N PRO A 74 -3.88 -14.79 -16.82
CA PRO A 74 -4.73 -15.94 -16.44
C PRO A 74 -4.01 -17.30 -16.44
N GLU A 75 -2.97 -17.46 -17.25
CA GLU A 75 -2.15 -18.69 -17.35
C GLU A 75 -0.98 -18.71 -16.35
N GLY A 76 -0.87 -17.71 -15.46
CA GLY A 76 0.22 -17.60 -14.50
C GLY A 76 1.56 -17.19 -15.14
N LYS A 77 1.57 -16.67 -16.37
CA LYS A 77 2.75 -16.10 -16.99
C LYS A 77 2.96 -14.67 -16.55
N ILE A 78 4.22 -14.27 -16.42
CA ILE A 78 4.57 -12.88 -16.12
C ILE A 78 4.38 -12.04 -17.38
N VAL A 79 3.53 -11.04 -17.28
CA VAL A 79 3.41 -9.96 -18.27
C VAL A 79 4.17 -8.75 -17.75
N LEU A 80 5.05 -8.22 -18.58
CA LEU A 80 5.69 -6.93 -18.38
C LEU A 80 5.09 -5.93 -19.33
N ALA A 81 4.79 -4.74 -18.82
CA ALA A 81 4.27 -3.66 -19.65
C ALA A 81 4.94 -2.33 -19.31
N LYS A 82 5.03 -1.46 -20.31
CA LYS A 82 5.50 -0.08 -20.17
C LYS A 82 4.68 0.89 -21.01
N ARG A 83 4.64 2.14 -20.60
CA ARG A 83 4.07 3.24 -21.39
C ARG A 83 4.87 4.52 -21.19
N ASN A 84 4.75 5.44 -22.12
CA ASN A 84 5.10 6.83 -21.84
C ASN A 84 4.01 7.46 -20.96
N LEU A 85 4.36 8.27 -19.96
CA LEU A 85 3.41 8.93 -19.04
C LEU A 85 2.38 9.83 -19.77
N ASN A 86 2.68 10.28 -20.99
CA ASN A 86 1.77 11.08 -21.81
C ASN A 86 0.85 10.24 -22.69
N SER A 87 0.87 8.91 -22.56
CA SER A 87 0.09 7.96 -23.35
C SER A 87 -0.69 7.00 -22.46
N ASN A 88 -1.91 6.66 -22.86
CA ASN A 88 -2.69 5.60 -22.24
C ASN A 88 -2.43 4.22 -22.88
N GLN A 89 -1.57 4.14 -23.90
CA GLN A 89 -1.26 2.89 -24.58
C GLN A 89 -0.07 2.19 -23.96
N TRP A 90 -0.26 0.92 -23.62
CA TRP A 90 0.76 0.06 -23.03
C TRP A 90 1.37 -0.86 -24.09
N GLU A 91 2.69 -0.78 -24.24
CA GLU A 91 3.51 -1.82 -24.86
C GLU A 91 3.67 -2.96 -23.84
N LYS A 92 3.41 -4.19 -24.23
CA LYS A 92 3.49 -5.34 -23.34
C LYS A 92 4.06 -6.58 -23.99
N ILE A 93 4.69 -7.42 -23.19
CA ILE A 93 5.15 -8.76 -23.59
C ILE A 93 4.72 -9.79 -22.54
N ILE A 94 4.47 -11.02 -22.98
CA ILE A 94 4.39 -12.20 -22.12
C ILE A 94 5.79 -12.80 -22.06
N THR A 95 6.39 -12.85 -20.88
CA THR A 95 7.73 -13.40 -20.70
C THR A 95 7.69 -14.93 -20.72
N PRO A 96 8.84 -15.61 -20.90
CA PRO A 96 8.92 -17.07 -20.76
C PRO A 96 8.70 -17.54 -19.32
N TYR A 97 8.76 -16.64 -18.33
CA TYR A 97 8.66 -16.94 -16.91
C TYR A 97 7.21 -17.03 -16.43
N SER A 98 7.02 -17.84 -15.41
CA SER A 98 5.73 -18.02 -14.72
C SER A 98 5.93 -18.16 -13.22
N GLY A 99 4.86 -17.99 -12.46
CA GLY A 99 4.84 -18.23 -11.03
C GLY A 99 3.69 -19.15 -10.60
N ASN A 100 3.75 -19.65 -9.38
CA ASN A 100 2.66 -20.36 -8.74
C ASN A 100 1.61 -19.35 -8.25
N VAL A 101 0.70 -18.98 -9.12
CA VAL A 101 -0.38 -18.01 -8.84
C VAL A 101 -1.44 -18.50 -7.85
N LYS A 102 -1.36 -19.78 -7.43
CA LYS A 102 -2.29 -20.34 -6.42
C LYS A 102 -1.98 -19.88 -5.00
N ASP A 103 -0.81 -19.29 -4.78
CA ASP A 103 -0.39 -18.71 -3.51
C ASP A 103 -0.18 -17.19 -3.70
N ALA A 104 -0.97 -16.39 -2.99
CA ALA A 104 -0.94 -14.94 -3.10
C ALA A 104 0.38 -14.30 -2.60
N HIS A 105 1.22 -15.05 -1.88
CA HIS A 105 2.55 -14.56 -1.47
C HIS A 105 3.55 -14.51 -2.64
N ASN A 106 3.32 -15.25 -3.71
CA ASN A 106 4.21 -15.35 -4.87
C ASN A 106 4.17 -14.12 -5.80
N CYS A 107 4.04 -12.95 -5.24
CA CYS A 107 3.91 -11.69 -5.96
C CYS A 107 5.17 -11.32 -6.77
N ILE A 108 5.01 -10.34 -7.67
CA ILE A 108 6.07 -9.80 -8.52
C ILE A 108 6.48 -8.43 -7.98
N SER A 109 7.77 -8.17 -7.81
CA SER A 109 8.34 -6.86 -7.51
C SER A 109 9.24 -6.39 -8.64
N ILE A 110 9.17 -5.10 -8.99
CA ILE A 110 9.96 -4.51 -10.07
C ILE A 110 10.65 -3.22 -9.65
N ALA A 111 11.76 -2.89 -10.28
CA ALA A 111 12.40 -1.57 -10.21
C ALA A 111 13.14 -1.28 -11.51
N VAL A 112 13.35 0.00 -11.80
CA VAL A 112 14.24 0.42 -12.89
C VAL A 112 15.47 1.08 -12.28
N ASP A 113 16.67 0.61 -12.65
CA ASP A 113 17.92 1.15 -12.15
C ASP A 113 18.31 2.48 -12.85
N ALA A 114 19.34 3.14 -12.36
CA ALA A 114 19.79 4.42 -12.90
C ALA A 114 20.35 4.33 -14.35
N ASP A 115 20.75 3.13 -14.81
CA ASP A 115 21.13 2.85 -16.21
C ASP A 115 19.93 2.44 -17.07
N SER A 116 18.72 2.56 -16.53
CA SER A 116 17.43 2.29 -17.22
C SER A 116 17.13 0.80 -17.43
N PHE A 117 17.78 -0.12 -16.73
CA PHE A 117 17.45 -1.54 -16.80
C PHE A 117 16.32 -1.89 -15.83
N LEU A 118 15.37 -2.70 -16.29
CA LEU A 118 14.27 -3.23 -15.48
C LEU A 118 14.77 -4.47 -14.71
N HIS A 119 14.61 -4.46 -13.40
CA HIS A 119 14.85 -5.57 -12.49
C HIS A 119 13.51 -6.18 -12.08
N VAL A 120 13.42 -7.50 -12.09
CA VAL A 120 12.19 -8.25 -11.77
C VAL A 120 12.53 -9.40 -10.84
N SER A 121 11.76 -9.53 -9.75
CA SER A 121 11.80 -10.66 -8.82
C SER A 121 10.38 -11.19 -8.62
N TRP A 122 10.20 -12.53 -8.57
CA TRP A 122 8.86 -13.13 -8.60
C TRP A 122 8.80 -14.52 -7.95
N ASP A 123 7.59 -14.97 -7.57
CA ASP A 123 7.25 -16.34 -7.20
C ASP A 123 8.07 -16.89 -6.02
N GLN A 124 8.02 -16.17 -4.88
CA GLN A 124 8.82 -16.47 -3.72
C GLN A 124 8.02 -16.50 -2.42
N HIS A 125 7.81 -17.69 -1.90
CA HIS A 125 7.27 -17.96 -0.58
C HIS A 125 8.05 -19.10 0.08
N ASP A 126 9.07 -18.78 0.88
CA ASP A 126 10.06 -19.70 1.47
C ASP A 126 10.74 -20.58 0.39
N THR A 127 11.02 -19.98 -0.76
CA THR A 127 11.62 -20.63 -1.94
C THR A 127 12.90 -19.92 -2.38
N ARG A 128 13.64 -20.53 -3.32
CA ARG A 128 14.85 -19.90 -3.85
C ARG A 128 14.57 -18.55 -4.52
N LEU A 129 15.56 -17.68 -4.52
CA LEU A 129 15.51 -16.42 -5.27
C LEU A 129 15.21 -16.67 -6.74
N ARG A 130 14.24 -15.94 -7.30
CA ARG A 130 14.00 -15.79 -8.73
C ARG A 130 14.17 -14.32 -9.08
N TYR A 131 15.13 -14.05 -9.91
CA TYR A 131 15.47 -12.70 -10.30
C TYR A 131 16.03 -12.69 -11.72
N ALA A 132 15.60 -11.72 -12.51
CA ALA A 132 16.13 -11.42 -13.83
C ALA A 132 16.17 -9.92 -14.08
N LYS A 133 17.00 -9.49 -15.02
CA LYS A 133 17.11 -8.11 -15.45
C LYS A 133 16.82 -8.02 -16.95
N SER A 134 16.28 -6.88 -17.42
CA SER A 134 16.06 -6.65 -18.85
C SER A 134 17.38 -6.71 -19.63
N LYS A 135 17.31 -7.22 -20.88
CA LYS A 135 18.48 -7.32 -21.77
C LYS A 135 18.98 -5.95 -22.22
N MET A 136 18.07 -4.98 -22.34
CA MET A 136 18.36 -3.65 -22.84
C MET A 136 17.79 -2.57 -21.93
N PRO A 137 18.38 -1.37 -21.88
CA PRO A 137 17.80 -0.22 -21.21
C PRO A 137 16.36 0.05 -21.72
N LEU A 138 15.44 0.33 -20.78
CA LEU A 138 14.01 0.51 -21.05
C LEU A 138 13.34 -0.68 -21.76
N GLY A 139 14.02 -1.83 -21.83
CA GLY A 139 13.50 -3.05 -22.46
C GLY A 139 12.56 -3.81 -21.55
N LEU A 140 11.61 -4.56 -22.14
CA LEU A 140 10.76 -5.49 -21.42
C LEU A 140 11.27 -6.94 -21.49
N GLU A 141 12.10 -7.26 -22.50
CA GLU A 141 12.66 -8.59 -22.64
C GLU A 141 13.68 -8.88 -21.53
N LEU A 142 13.42 -9.91 -20.73
CA LEU A 142 14.31 -10.32 -19.64
C LEU A 142 15.44 -11.23 -20.14
N GLY A 143 16.60 -11.09 -19.52
CA GLY A 143 17.69 -12.06 -19.60
C GLY A 143 17.38 -13.35 -18.85
N GLU A 144 18.36 -14.20 -18.71
CA GLU A 144 18.27 -15.43 -17.91
C GLU A 144 18.09 -15.13 -16.42
N GLU A 145 17.43 -16.05 -15.73
CA GLU A 145 17.34 -16.04 -14.28
C GLU A 145 18.75 -16.17 -13.66
N GLN A 146 19.06 -15.32 -12.69
CA GLN A 146 20.38 -15.24 -12.10
C GLN A 146 20.32 -15.04 -10.58
N SER A 147 21.39 -15.46 -9.92
CA SER A 147 21.63 -15.15 -8.50
C SER A 147 22.04 -13.68 -8.35
N MET A 148 21.82 -13.10 -7.19
CA MET A 148 22.33 -11.77 -6.82
C MET A 148 23.74 -11.89 -6.21
N THR A 149 23.86 -12.60 -5.09
CA THR A 149 25.12 -12.80 -4.36
C THR A 149 25.49 -14.27 -4.15
N GLY A 150 24.51 -15.17 -4.31
CA GLY A 150 24.63 -16.59 -4.00
C GLY A 150 24.43 -16.94 -2.52
N ASN A 151 24.36 -15.93 -1.64
CA ASN A 151 24.23 -16.14 -0.21
C ASN A 151 22.80 -15.80 0.24
N ASP A 152 22.24 -16.61 1.16
CA ASP A 152 20.91 -16.43 1.78
C ASP A 152 19.73 -16.42 0.77
N GLU A 153 19.91 -17.00 -0.42
CA GLU A 153 18.95 -16.97 -1.53
C GLU A 153 18.09 -18.23 -1.67
N SER A 154 18.17 -19.16 -0.72
CA SER A 154 17.44 -20.43 -0.78
C SER A 154 16.01 -20.37 -0.22
N LYS A 155 15.71 -19.38 0.64
CA LYS A 155 14.43 -19.24 1.37
C LYS A 155 13.96 -17.80 1.37
N VAL A 156 13.56 -17.32 0.21
CA VAL A 156 13.12 -15.93 0.00
C VAL A 156 11.59 -15.83 0.11
N THR A 157 11.12 -14.79 0.80
CA THR A 157 9.71 -14.37 0.81
C THR A 157 9.64 -12.86 0.86
N TYR A 158 8.61 -12.25 0.28
CA TYR A 158 8.40 -10.81 0.20
C TYR A 158 9.56 -10.06 -0.45
N PRO A 159 9.90 -10.38 -1.72
CA PRO A 159 10.93 -9.65 -2.44
C PRO A 159 10.47 -8.24 -2.74
N GLU A 160 11.29 -7.25 -2.41
CA GLU A 160 10.99 -5.86 -2.66
C GLU A 160 12.21 -5.06 -3.07
N PHE A 161 12.07 -4.23 -4.11
CA PHE A 161 13.08 -3.30 -4.57
C PHE A 161 12.79 -1.88 -4.06
N HIS A 162 13.86 -1.15 -3.76
CA HIS A 162 13.78 0.27 -3.43
C HIS A 162 14.90 1.04 -4.13
N ASN A 163 14.56 2.11 -4.83
CA ASN A 163 15.51 3.01 -5.45
C ASN A 163 16.08 3.96 -4.39
N LEU A 164 17.40 4.14 -4.38
CA LEU A 164 18.07 5.10 -3.53
C LEU A 164 18.43 6.38 -4.31
N PRO A 165 18.46 7.56 -3.66
CA PRO A 165 18.81 8.83 -4.32
C PRO A 165 20.19 8.83 -4.99
N ASN A 166 21.12 7.99 -4.54
CA ASN A 166 22.45 7.83 -5.12
C ASN A 166 22.52 6.91 -6.35
N GLY A 167 21.36 6.46 -6.85
CA GLY A 167 21.23 5.58 -8.01
C GLY A 167 21.42 4.10 -7.72
N LYS A 168 21.71 3.71 -6.48
CA LYS A 168 21.74 2.30 -6.07
C LYS A 168 20.33 1.76 -5.92
N LEU A 169 20.17 0.41 -6.02
CA LEU A 169 18.96 -0.28 -5.60
C LEU A 169 19.21 -1.05 -4.30
N LEU A 170 18.22 -1.06 -3.44
CA LEU A 170 18.11 -2.07 -2.38
C LEU A 170 17.18 -3.19 -2.85
N PHE A 171 17.47 -4.40 -2.39
CA PHE A 171 16.59 -5.55 -2.47
C PHE A 171 16.45 -6.17 -1.09
N CYS A 172 15.23 -6.19 -0.59
CA CYS A 172 14.94 -6.67 0.74
C CYS A 172 14.02 -7.88 0.66
N TYR A 173 14.19 -8.82 1.58
CA TYR A 173 13.35 -10.01 1.66
C TYR A 173 13.48 -10.68 3.03
N ARG A 174 12.46 -11.48 3.36
CA ARG A 174 12.54 -12.38 4.50
C ARG A 174 13.27 -13.66 4.09
N SER A 175 14.31 -14.03 4.83
CA SER A 175 14.91 -15.35 4.81
C SER A 175 14.31 -16.20 5.93
N GLY A 176 13.73 -17.35 5.60
CA GLY A 176 13.05 -18.24 6.52
C GLY A 176 11.52 -18.13 6.45
N ALA A 177 10.84 -18.84 7.35
CA ALA A 177 9.38 -19.03 7.34
C ALA A 177 8.62 -18.03 8.21
N SER A 178 7.28 -18.04 8.14
CA SER A 178 6.41 -17.29 9.03
C SER A 178 6.66 -17.66 10.49
N GLY A 179 6.78 -16.66 11.37
CA GLY A 179 7.08 -16.87 12.80
C GLY A 179 8.54 -17.25 13.10
N ARG A 180 9.45 -17.27 12.10
CA ARG A 180 10.89 -17.56 12.28
C ARG A 180 11.70 -17.10 11.07
N GLY A 181 11.71 -15.82 10.81
CA GLY A 181 12.38 -15.24 9.65
C GLY A 181 13.20 -14.01 9.99
N ASN A 182 14.23 -13.77 9.19
CA ASN A 182 15.14 -12.64 9.31
C ASN A 182 15.00 -11.70 8.11
N MET A 183 15.24 -10.41 8.31
CA MET A 183 15.28 -9.43 7.24
C MET A 183 16.68 -9.37 6.63
N ILE A 184 16.78 -9.66 5.33
CA ILE A 184 18.01 -9.58 4.53
C ILE A 184 17.92 -8.33 3.64
N VAL A 185 19.04 -7.63 3.49
CA VAL A 185 19.16 -6.46 2.62
C VAL A 185 20.36 -6.62 1.71
N LYS A 186 20.12 -6.53 0.39
CA LYS A 186 21.15 -6.50 -0.64
C LYS A 186 21.18 -5.13 -1.32
N SER A 187 22.35 -4.75 -1.84
CA SER A 187 22.51 -3.49 -2.57
C SER A 187 23.09 -3.76 -3.95
N TYR A 188 22.49 -3.16 -4.98
CA TYR A 188 22.99 -3.16 -6.35
C TYR A 188 23.70 -1.85 -6.64
N ASP A 189 24.93 -1.97 -7.13
CA ASP A 189 25.71 -0.83 -7.59
C ASP A 189 25.68 -0.78 -9.12
N VAL A 190 25.08 0.28 -9.65
CA VAL A 190 24.90 0.46 -11.11
C VAL A 190 26.21 0.57 -11.87
N LYS A 191 27.24 1.17 -11.26
CA LYS A 191 28.56 1.35 -11.89
C LYS A 191 29.28 0.02 -12.10
N THR A 192 29.23 -0.85 -11.11
CA THR A 192 29.87 -2.17 -11.18
C THR A 192 28.92 -3.24 -11.73
N ARG A 193 27.61 -2.95 -11.78
CA ARG A 193 26.52 -3.88 -12.16
C ARG A 193 26.48 -5.14 -11.30
N LYS A 194 26.82 -5.00 -10.02
CA LYS A 194 26.91 -6.12 -9.08
C LYS A 194 26.02 -5.91 -7.86
N TRP A 195 25.44 -6.99 -7.40
CA TRP A 195 24.81 -7.11 -6.09
C TRP A 195 25.86 -7.41 -5.02
N THR A 196 25.67 -6.83 -3.85
CA THR A 196 26.46 -7.10 -2.64
C THR A 196 25.51 -7.30 -1.46
N SER A 197 25.88 -8.13 -0.51
CA SER A 197 25.18 -8.22 0.77
C SER A 197 25.45 -6.94 1.57
N LEU A 198 24.39 -6.20 1.89
CA LEU A 198 24.50 -5.00 2.73
C LEU A 198 24.24 -5.36 4.20
N GLN A 199 23.15 -6.10 4.47
CA GLN A 199 22.82 -6.63 5.79
C GLN A 199 22.38 -8.09 5.64
N ASN A 200 23.16 -9.02 6.16
CA ASN A 200 22.82 -10.44 6.15
C ASN A 200 21.75 -10.79 7.18
N ASN A 201 21.50 -9.90 8.13
CA ASN A 201 20.47 -10.02 9.14
C ASN A 201 20.25 -8.66 9.79
N LEU A 202 19.42 -7.82 9.17
CA LEU A 202 19.10 -6.49 9.74
C LEU A 202 18.20 -6.62 10.96
N ILE A 203 17.12 -7.38 10.82
CA ILE A 203 16.17 -7.64 11.90
C ILE A 203 16.08 -9.16 12.08
N ASN A 204 16.43 -9.60 13.28
CA ASN A 204 16.51 -11.01 13.61
C ASN A 204 15.26 -11.49 14.33
N GLY A 205 14.58 -12.48 13.75
CA GLY A 205 13.44 -13.16 14.39
C GLY A 205 13.85 -14.15 15.48
N GLU A 206 15.14 -14.31 15.76
CA GLU A 206 15.70 -15.18 16.82
C GLU A 206 15.21 -16.64 16.71
N ASN A 207 14.82 -17.04 15.49
CA ASN A 207 14.18 -18.33 15.19
C ASN A 207 12.89 -18.62 15.99
N GLN A 208 12.26 -17.56 16.51
CA GLN A 208 11.06 -17.61 17.36
C GLN A 208 9.92 -16.74 16.82
N ARG A 209 10.24 -15.72 16.00
CA ARG A 209 9.30 -14.74 15.46
C ARG A 209 9.71 -14.25 14.08
N SER A 210 8.88 -13.45 13.47
CA SER A 210 9.22 -12.69 12.26
C SER A 210 8.91 -11.22 12.43
N ALA A 211 9.77 -10.36 11.88
CA ALA A 211 9.42 -8.98 11.60
C ALA A 211 8.65 -8.91 10.28
N TYR A 212 7.59 -8.09 10.23
CA TYR A 212 6.88 -7.75 9.01
C TYR A 212 7.02 -6.25 8.80
N TRP A 213 7.89 -5.87 7.88
CA TRP A 213 8.37 -4.50 7.71
C TRP A 213 7.70 -3.76 6.55
N GLN A 214 7.90 -2.45 6.57
CA GLN A 214 7.73 -1.51 5.46
C GLN A 214 8.95 -0.61 5.39
N ILE A 215 9.40 -0.33 4.18
CA ILE A 215 10.53 0.57 3.92
C ILE A 215 10.01 1.83 3.23
N CYS A 216 10.50 2.97 3.67
CA CYS A 216 10.35 4.25 3.00
C CYS A 216 11.73 4.86 2.76
N VAL A 217 12.00 5.25 1.52
CA VAL A 217 13.21 5.99 1.16
C VAL A 217 12.85 7.47 1.07
N GLY A 218 13.38 8.26 2.00
CA GLY A 218 13.20 9.71 2.04
C GLY A 218 14.49 10.44 1.69
N LYS A 219 14.41 11.77 1.64
CA LYS A 219 15.58 12.63 1.33
C LYS A 219 16.72 12.51 2.34
N LYS A 220 16.41 12.18 3.60
CA LYS A 220 17.41 12.04 4.67
C LYS A 220 18.01 10.65 4.82
N GLY A 221 17.35 9.63 4.25
CA GLY A 221 17.82 8.25 4.37
C GLY A 221 16.71 7.24 4.19
N ILE A 222 16.95 6.06 4.76
CA ILE A 222 16.07 4.90 4.70
C ILE A 222 15.39 4.73 6.06
N TYR A 223 14.09 4.56 6.03
CA TYR A 223 13.24 4.39 7.22
C TYR A 223 12.60 3.02 7.13
N VAL A 224 12.59 2.30 8.25
CA VAL A 224 11.95 0.99 8.38
C VAL A 224 11.02 1.00 9.58
N SER A 225 9.79 0.57 9.38
CA SER A 225 8.89 0.19 10.46
C SER A 225 8.50 -1.28 10.32
N TRP A 226 8.22 -1.94 11.43
CA TRP A 226 7.75 -3.33 11.40
C TRP A 226 6.84 -3.63 12.57
N VAL A 227 6.06 -4.69 12.41
CA VAL A 227 5.36 -5.37 13.51
C VAL A 227 6.03 -6.70 13.76
N TRP A 228 6.07 -7.13 15.02
CA TRP A 228 6.47 -8.47 15.39
C TRP A 228 5.30 -9.45 15.25
N ARG A 229 5.59 -10.67 14.84
CA ARG A 229 4.67 -11.79 14.78
C ARG A 229 5.31 -13.01 15.41
N GLU A 230 4.75 -13.48 16.54
CA GLU A 230 5.37 -14.51 17.37
C GLU A 230 5.14 -15.94 16.86
N SER A 231 4.18 -16.15 15.96
CA SER A 231 3.88 -17.46 15.39
C SER A 231 3.37 -17.37 13.96
N TRP A 232 2.88 -18.47 13.40
CA TRP A 232 2.21 -18.48 12.09
C TRP A 232 0.82 -17.81 12.14
N ASP A 233 0.22 -17.62 13.33
CA ASP A 233 -1.09 -17.02 13.51
C ASP A 233 -1.01 -15.49 13.51
N VAL A 234 -1.81 -14.83 12.65
CA VAL A 234 -1.85 -13.36 12.52
C VAL A 234 -2.30 -12.67 13.83
N SER A 235 -3.05 -13.35 14.68
CA SER A 235 -3.46 -12.80 16.00
C SER A 235 -2.28 -12.52 16.93
N THR A 236 -1.10 -13.10 16.65
CA THR A 236 0.13 -12.86 17.41
C THR A 236 0.95 -11.67 16.92
N ASN A 237 0.40 -10.87 16.00
CA ASN A 237 1.00 -9.59 15.63
C ASN A 237 0.90 -8.61 16.79
N HIS A 238 1.98 -7.90 17.06
CA HIS A 238 2.04 -6.89 18.12
C HIS A 238 3.08 -5.82 17.84
N ASP A 239 2.96 -4.71 18.51
CA ASP A 239 3.85 -3.55 18.51
C ASP A 239 4.20 -3.00 17.11
N ILE A 240 4.40 -1.72 17.03
CA ILE A 240 4.96 -1.03 15.86
C ILE A 240 6.35 -0.57 16.23
N CYS A 241 7.35 -1.06 15.52
CA CYS A 241 8.75 -0.77 15.76
C CYS A 241 9.33 0.14 14.66
N TYR A 242 10.51 0.72 14.94
CA TYR A 242 11.12 1.71 14.04
C TYR A 242 12.65 1.63 14.03
N ALA A 243 13.24 1.92 12.87
CA ALA A 243 14.65 2.18 12.68
C ALA A 243 14.89 3.14 11.50
N PHE A 244 15.99 3.87 11.54
CA PHE A 244 16.43 4.83 10.52
C PHE A 244 17.89 4.61 10.14
N SER A 245 18.23 4.84 8.88
CA SER A 245 19.60 4.84 8.37
C SER A 245 19.86 6.06 7.49
N ALA A 246 20.86 6.85 7.85
CA ALA A 246 21.30 8.03 7.08
C ALA A 246 22.36 7.69 6.02
N ASP A 247 22.97 6.53 6.08
CA ASP A 247 24.18 6.13 5.31
C ASP A 247 23.90 5.04 4.25
N GLY A 248 22.66 4.93 3.82
CA GLY A 248 22.25 3.98 2.78
C GLY A 248 22.11 2.53 3.28
N GLY A 249 21.83 2.34 4.58
CA GLY A 249 21.57 1.04 5.19
C GLY A 249 22.77 0.37 5.83
N GLN A 250 23.91 1.08 5.97
CA GLN A 250 25.11 0.54 6.61
C GLN A 250 24.98 0.51 8.14
N THR A 251 24.55 1.64 8.73
CA THR A 251 24.25 1.76 10.16
C THR A 251 22.81 2.18 10.38
N TRP A 252 22.27 1.81 11.52
CA TRP A 252 20.88 2.04 11.88
C TRP A 252 20.76 2.66 13.25
N GLU A 253 19.76 3.51 13.46
CA GLU A 253 19.52 4.21 14.71
C GLU A 253 18.02 4.30 15.04
N LYS A 254 17.74 4.50 16.32
CA LYS A 254 16.42 4.80 16.86
C LYS A 254 16.00 6.23 16.54
N SER A 255 14.76 6.60 16.81
CA SER A 255 14.27 7.98 16.70
C SER A 255 15.01 8.97 17.61
N THR A 256 15.67 8.48 18.66
CA THR A 256 16.52 9.23 19.59
C THR A 256 17.95 9.44 19.10
N ALA A 257 18.29 8.98 17.88
CA ALA A 257 19.66 8.91 17.33
C ALA A 257 20.60 7.94 18.08
N GLU A 258 20.09 7.09 18.96
CA GLU A 258 20.84 5.98 19.54
C GLU A 258 21.08 4.91 18.48
N LYS A 259 22.34 4.51 18.26
CA LYS A 259 22.70 3.50 17.27
C LYS A 259 22.32 2.10 17.72
N TYR A 260 21.79 1.32 16.79
CA TYR A 260 21.59 -0.11 16.99
C TYR A 260 22.92 -0.88 16.90
N SER A 261 23.08 -1.84 17.77
CA SER A 261 23.99 -2.97 17.54
C SER A 261 23.22 -4.00 16.70
N LEU A 262 23.70 -4.29 15.49
CA LEU A 262 23.05 -5.23 14.59
C LEU A 262 23.39 -6.69 14.93
N PRO A 263 22.46 -7.64 14.72
CA PRO A 263 21.08 -7.43 14.24
C PRO A 263 20.15 -6.84 15.29
N ILE A 264 19.10 -6.14 14.84
CA ILE A 264 18.02 -5.68 15.70
C ILE A 264 17.19 -6.89 16.14
N THR A 265 16.99 -7.04 17.44
CA THR A 265 16.17 -8.11 18.05
C THR A 265 14.93 -7.52 18.73
N LYS A 266 14.02 -8.38 19.19
CA LYS A 266 12.86 -7.92 19.98
C LYS A 266 13.30 -7.12 21.23
N ALA A 267 14.36 -7.53 21.87
CA ALA A 267 14.88 -6.87 23.07
C ALA A 267 15.52 -5.49 22.81
N THR A 268 16.05 -5.25 21.61
CA THR A 268 16.75 -3.99 21.26
C THR A 268 15.91 -3.05 20.43
N ALA A 269 14.81 -3.53 19.81
CA ALA A 269 13.93 -2.75 18.94
C ALA A 269 13.30 -1.55 19.67
N GLU A 270 13.32 -0.39 19.06
CA GLU A 270 12.49 0.73 19.50
C GLU A 270 11.02 0.44 19.20
N ILE A 271 10.17 0.53 20.19
CA ILE A 271 8.71 0.46 20.04
C ILE A 271 8.19 1.88 19.85
N ALA A 272 7.85 2.21 18.58
CA ALA A 272 7.20 3.47 18.24
C ALA A 272 5.78 3.54 18.80
N TRP A 273 5.05 2.42 18.79
CA TRP A 273 3.73 2.32 19.40
C TRP A 273 3.45 0.92 19.91
N LYS A 274 3.02 0.83 21.17
CA LYS A 274 2.67 -0.45 21.78
C LYS A 274 1.28 -0.89 21.34
N VAL A 275 1.19 -2.08 20.73
CA VAL A 275 -0.06 -2.72 20.32
C VAL A 275 -0.07 -4.14 20.86
N PRO A 276 -1.08 -4.56 21.63
CA PRO A 276 -1.11 -5.91 22.19
C PRO A 276 -1.44 -6.95 21.10
N GLU A 277 -1.05 -8.20 21.34
CA GLU A 277 -1.55 -9.33 20.56
C GLU A 277 -3.09 -9.41 20.62
N LYS A 278 -3.70 -10.11 19.68
CA LYS A 278 -5.16 -10.29 19.56
C LYS A 278 -5.96 -9.00 19.40
N SER A 279 -5.31 -7.92 18.96
CA SER A 279 -5.94 -6.65 18.63
C SER A 279 -6.36 -6.51 17.17
N SER A 280 -6.35 -7.59 16.39
CA SER A 280 -6.55 -7.54 14.93
C SER A 280 -5.54 -6.65 14.19
N LEU A 281 -4.37 -6.40 14.78
CA LEU A 281 -3.27 -5.76 14.06
C LEU A 281 -2.84 -6.68 12.92
N ILE A 282 -2.93 -6.17 11.68
CA ILE A 282 -2.45 -6.94 10.53
C ILE A 282 -1.01 -6.53 10.17
N ASN A 283 -0.21 -7.49 9.77
CA ASN A 283 1.02 -7.28 9.06
C ASN A 283 0.67 -7.13 7.56
N GLN A 284 1.22 -6.25 6.82
CA GLN A 284 2.24 -5.24 7.08
C GLN A 284 1.56 -3.88 7.29
N THR A 285 2.25 -2.96 7.94
CA THR A 285 1.85 -1.56 7.99
C THR A 285 2.28 -0.84 6.71
N SER A 286 1.96 0.44 6.57
CA SER A 286 2.50 1.32 5.52
C SER A 286 3.31 2.45 6.16
N MET A 287 4.27 3.02 5.43
CA MET A 287 5.13 4.06 5.95
C MET A 287 5.43 5.13 4.91
N THR A 288 5.41 6.38 5.33
CA THR A 288 5.89 7.54 4.57
C THR A 288 6.66 8.50 5.46
N VAL A 289 7.36 9.45 4.87
CA VAL A 289 8.06 10.53 5.58
C VAL A 289 7.75 11.87 4.94
N ASP A 290 7.66 12.91 5.76
CA ASP A 290 7.53 14.28 5.25
C ASP A 290 8.87 14.85 4.73
N ALA A 291 8.83 16.06 4.21
CA ALA A 291 10.03 16.74 3.71
C ALA A 291 11.09 17.02 4.79
N GLN A 292 10.70 17.03 6.06
CA GLN A 292 11.56 17.19 7.22
C GLN A 292 12.15 15.85 7.70
N GLY A 293 11.66 14.71 7.16
CA GLY A 293 12.06 13.36 7.54
C GLY A 293 11.34 12.84 8.78
N ASN A 294 10.18 13.41 9.13
CA ASN A 294 9.35 12.87 10.18
C ASN A 294 8.56 11.66 9.66
N PRO A 295 8.64 10.50 10.32
CA PRO A 295 7.95 9.30 9.87
C PRO A 295 6.47 9.29 10.26
N TYR A 296 5.65 8.72 9.38
CA TYR A 296 4.23 8.40 9.55
C TYR A 296 4.01 6.94 9.19
N ILE A 297 3.47 6.16 10.12
CA ILE A 297 3.26 4.71 9.99
C ILE A 297 1.76 4.45 10.10
N ALA A 298 1.15 3.89 9.08
CA ALA A 298 -0.28 3.58 9.05
C ALA A 298 -0.52 2.07 9.11
N GLY A 299 -1.53 1.69 9.85
CA GLY A 299 -2.05 0.34 9.95
C GLY A 299 -3.46 0.38 10.50
N TYR A 300 -4.01 -0.78 10.86
CA TYR A 300 -5.24 -0.83 11.62
C TYR A 300 -5.14 -1.85 12.76
N TRP A 301 -5.81 -1.55 13.84
CA TRP A 301 -5.99 -2.44 14.98
C TRP A 301 -7.17 -2.00 15.83
N ASN A 302 -7.56 -2.88 16.75
CA ASN A 302 -8.68 -2.71 17.65
C ASN A 302 -8.20 -2.27 19.05
N ASP A 303 -8.65 -1.10 19.49
CA ASP A 303 -8.49 -0.65 20.88
C ASP A 303 -9.83 -0.73 21.64
N ASN A 304 -10.98 -0.55 20.95
CA ASN A 304 -12.29 -0.32 21.57
C ASN A 304 -13.43 -1.16 20.94
N GLY A 305 -13.14 -2.37 20.49
CA GLY A 305 -14.15 -3.29 19.94
C GLY A 305 -14.23 -3.31 18.42
N VAL A 306 -13.86 -2.22 17.74
CA VAL A 306 -13.88 -2.11 16.27
C VAL A 306 -12.49 -1.72 15.76
N PRO A 307 -11.87 -2.52 14.87
CA PRO A 307 -10.61 -2.13 14.24
C PRO A 307 -10.74 -0.82 13.47
N GLN A 308 -9.81 0.10 13.67
CA GLN A 308 -9.75 1.40 13.01
C GLN A 308 -8.40 1.59 12.31
N TYR A 309 -8.38 2.31 11.20
CA TYR A 309 -7.13 2.84 10.67
C TYR A 309 -6.55 3.85 11.64
N LYS A 310 -5.24 3.78 11.82
CA LYS A 310 -4.50 4.62 12.74
C LYS A 310 -3.19 5.02 12.11
N VAL A 311 -2.73 6.23 12.43
CA VAL A 311 -1.43 6.74 12.00
C VAL A 311 -0.59 7.05 13.22
N VAL A 312 0.53 6.35 13.36
CA VAL A 312 1.58 6.63 14.35
C VAL A 312 2.61 7.55 13.72
N TYR A 313 2.99 8.63 14.37
CA TYR A 313 3.92 9.61 13.82
C TYR A 313 4.83 10.20 14.87
N LEU A 314 6.02 10.60 14.46
CA LEU A 314 7.01 11.24 15.31
C LEU A 314 6.88 12.77 15.19
N ASP A 315 6.63 13.44 16.31
CA ASP A 315 6.62 14.90 16.41
C ASP A 315 7.46 15.35 17.60
N LYS A 316 8.45 16.19 17.36
CA LYS A 316 9.36 16.74 18.40
C LYS A 316 9.98 15.67 19.32
N GLY A 317 10.39 14.55 18.71
CA GLY A 317 11.02 13.43 19.43
C GLY A 317 10.05 12.56 20.23
N LYS A 318 8.72 12.73 20.06
CA LYS A 318 7.71 11.92 20.73
C LYS A 318 6.79 11.24 19.72
N TRP A 319 6.55 9.97 19.91
CA TRP A 319 5.57 9.21 19.13
C TRP A 319 4.14 9.56 19.55
N ASN A 320 3.29 9.79 18.58
CA ASN A 320 1.88 10.16 18.71
C ASN A 320 1.02 9.29 17.82
N LYS A 321 -0.30 9.26 18.05
CA LYS A 321 -1.28 8.51 17.26
C LYS A 321 -2.44 9.39 16.82
N ILE A 322 -2.95 9.16 15.63
CA ILE A 322 -4.23 9.69 15.11
C ILE A 322 -5.10 8.49 14.74
N ASP A 323 -6.35 8.51 15.20
CA ASP A 323 -7.39 7.56 14.80
C ASP A 323 -8.24 8.15 13.66
N THR A 324 -8.82 7.28 12.83
CA THR A 324 -9.71 7.73 11.75
C THR A 324 -11.18 7.70 12.15
N ASP A 325 -11.57 6.78 13.01
CA ASP A 325 -12.88 6.64 13.65
C ASP A 325 -14.08 6.54 12.68
N PHE A 326 -13.89 5.94 11.48
CA PHE A 326 -14.97 5.86 10.51
C PHE A 326 -15.51 4.45 10.25
N HIS A 327 -14.71 3.41 10.47
CA HIS A 327 -15.15 2.01 10.30
C HIS A 327 -16.07 1.62 11.48
N THR A 328 -17.18 0.94 11.20
CA THR A 328 -18.21 0.70 12.22
C THR A 328 -18.39 -0.78 12.56
N LYS A 329 -17.99 -1.71 11.68
CA LYS A 329 -18.19 -3.15 11.85
C LYS A 329 -17.03 -3.83 12.58
N PRO A 330 -17.30 -4.53 13.68
CA PRO A 330 -16.24 -5.28 14.35
C PRO A 330 -15.82 -6.50 13.52
N PHE A 331 -14.53 -6.81 13.56
CA PHE A 331 -13.97 -8.06 13.05
C PHE A 331 -12.76 -8.49 13.85
N VAL A 332 -12.43 -9.77 13.76
CA VAL A 332 -11.27 -10.37 14.44
C VAL A 332 -10.44 -11.12 13.40
N LEU A 333 -9.11 -10.94 13.47
CA LEU A 333 -8.16 -11.66 12.65
C LEU A 333 -7.51 -12.80 13.45
N GLY A 334 -7.38 -13.96 12.83
CA GLY A 334 -6.70 -15.13 13.37
C GLY A 334 -6.31 -16.10 12.27
N GLY A 335 -5.45 -17.07 12.58
CA GLY A 335 -4.97 -18.08 11.64
C GLY A 335 -3.86 -17.59 10.71
N GLY A 336 -3.49 -18.42 9.75
CA GLY A 336 -2.42 -18.18 8.78
C GLY A 336 -2.91 -17.98 7.36
N GLY A 337 -1.95 -17.93 6.42
CA GLY A 337 -2.20 -17.73 5.00
C GLY A 337 -2.60 -16.29 4.64
N THR A 338 -2.93 -16.07 3.38
CA THR A 338 -3.44 -14.77 2.92
C THR A 338 -4.90 -14.63 3.35
N LYS A 339 -5.19 -13.64 4.20
CA LYS A 339 -6.51 -13.46 4.80
C LYS A 339 -7.47 -12.74 3.86
N ARG A 340 -8.73 -13.16 3.86
CA ARG A 340 -9.82 -12.31 3.41
C ARG A 340 -10.12 -11.29 4.50
N ILE A 341 -9.94 -10.02 4.22
CA ILE A 341 -10.05 -8.93 5.20
C ILE A 341 -11.17 -7.96 4.83
N PRO A 342 -12.01 -7.52 5.80
CA PRO A 342 -13.08 -6.56 5.54
C PRO A 342 -12.58 -5.20 5.07
N ILE A 343 -11.46 -4.74 5.62
CA ILE A 343 -10.75 -3.53 5.21
C ILE A 343 -9.34 -3.88 4.74
N SER A 344 -8.88 -3.30 3.64
CA SER A 344 -7.51 -3.52 3.17
C SER A 344 -6.51 -2.93 4.16
N ARG A 345 -5.28 -3.40 4.14
CA ARG A 345 -4.17 -2.62 4.69
C ARG A 345 -4.09 -1.29 3.95
N PRO A 346 -3.75 -0.17 4.61
CA PRO A 346 -3.67 1.12 3.95
C PRO A 346 -2.30 1.36 3.31
N GLU A 347 -2.23 2.23 2.30
CA GLU A 347 -1.00 2.94 1.95
C GLU A 347 -1.11 4.40 2.40
N ILE A 348 -0.06 4.90 3.05
CA ILE A 348 0.01 6.27 3.55
C ILE A 348 0.91 7.13 2.68
N LEU A 349 0.44 8.34 2.39
CA LEU A 349 1.18 9.35 1.65
C LEU A 349 1.15 10.68 2.39
N THR A 350 2.15 11.51 2.19
CA THR A 350 2.18 12.86 2.78
C THR A 350 2.60 13.91 1.74
N ASN A 351 1.99 15.07 1.81
CA ASN A 351 2.40 16.25 1.04
C ASN A 351 2.21 17.50 1.90
N LYS A 352 3.29 18.17 2.28
CA LYS A 352 3.28 19.30 3.23
C LYS A 352 2.63 18.86 4.56
N SER A 353 1.54 19.55 4.95
CA SER A 353 0.77 19.25 6.15
C SER A 353 -0.38 18.25 5.93
N MET A 354 -0.52 17.71 4.73
CA MET A 354 -1.57 16.75 4.40
C MET A 354 -1.09 15.32 4.54
N LEU A 355 -1.94 14.49 5.12
CA LEU A 355 -1.84 13.03 5.09
C LEU A 355 -2.95 12.47 4.23
N TYR A 356 -2.62 11.42 3.49
CA TYR A 356 -3.56 10.66 2.69
C TYR A 356 -3.45 9.17 3.03
N LEU A 357 -4.59 8.50 3.12
CA LEU A 357 -4.69 7.06 3.24
C LEU A 357 -5.41 6.51 2.01
N LEU A 358 -4.75 5.64 1.28
CA LEU A 358 -5.36 4.90 0.18
C LEU A 358 -5.74 3.52 0.71
N PHE A 359 -7.00 3.10 0.52
CA PHE A 359 -7.50 1.85 1.07
C PHE A 359 -8.78 1.38 0.36
N ARG A 360 -9.24 0.21 0.74
CA ARG A 360 -10.52 -0.39 0.38
C ARG A 360 -11.27 -0.80 1.65
N ASP A 361 -12.59 -0.63 1.69
CA ASP A 361 -13.46 -0.97 2.82
C ASP A 361 -14.78 -1.58 2.33
N GLU A 362 -15.22 -2.71 2.92
CA GLU A 362 -16.51 -3.35 2.60
C GLU A 362 -17.71 -2.44 2.90
N GLU A 363 -17.63 -1.61 3.95
CA GLU A 363 -18.68 -0.62 4.27
C GLU A 363 -18.84 0.45 3.20
N ARG A 364 -17.81 0.61 2.35
CA ARG A 364 -17.81 1.52 1.18
C ARG A 364 -17.97 0.75 -0.15
N GLY A 365 -18.49 -0.47 -0.12
CA GLY A 365 -18.71 -1.30 -1.32
C GLY A 365 -17.43 -1.78 -1.98
N ASN A 366 -16.35 -1.95 -1.22
CA ASN A 366 -15.02 -2.36 -1.73
C ASN A 366 -14.48 -1.46 -2.84
N LYS A 367 -14.79 -0.17 -2.82
CA LYS A 367 -14.23 0.83 -3.72
C LYS A 367 -12.84 1.23 -3.26
N ILE A 368 -11.99 1.65 -4.19
CA ILE A 368 -10.76 2.36 -3.83
C ILE A 368 -11.15 3.70 -3.23
N THR A 369 -10.73 3.95 -2.01
CA THR A 369 -11.04 5.16 -1.26
C THR A 369 -9.76 5.90 -0.87
N LEU A 370 -9.79 7.21 -1.01
CA LEU A 370 -8.76 8.13 -0.54
C LEU A 370 -9.29 8.89 0.68
N GLY A 371 -8.72 8.59 1.84
CA GLY A 371 -8.87 9.41 3.03
C GLY A 371 -7.87 10.55 3.02
N SER A 372 -8.25 11.74 3.44
CA SER A 372 -7.35 12.89 3.57
C SER A 372 -7.57 13.64 4.87
N THR A 373 -6.50 14.12 5.50
CA THR A 373 -6.55 14.99 6.66
C THR A 373 -5.41 15.97 6.69
N ASN A 374 -5.64 17.13 7.29
CA ASN A 374 -4.57 18.07 7.65
C ASN A 374 -4.11 17.77 9.08
N LEU A 375 -2.79 17.64 9.29
CA LEU A 375 -2.19 17.33 10.59
C LEU A 375 -2.61 18.28 11.71
N GLY A 376 -2.87 19.56 11.41
CA GLY A 376 -3.33 20.54 12.37
C GLY A 376 -4.81 20.38 12.75
N LYS A 377 -5.63 19.88 11.86
CA LYS A 377 -7.09 19.71 12.07
C LYS A 377 -7.48 18.33 12.54
N LYS A 378 -6.76 17.30 12.08
CA LYS A 378 -7.01 15.86 12.36
C LYS A 378 -8.45 15.40 12.03
N GLN A 379 -9.12 16.08 11.09
CA GLN A 379 -10.44 15.69 10.59
C GLN A 379 -10.28 15.01 9.25
N TRP A 380 -10.72 13.78 9.14
CA TRP A 380 -10.66 12.99 7.94
C TRP A 380 -11.82 13.28 6.99
N LYS A 381 -11.50 13.37 5.70
CA LYS A 381 -12.46 13.36 4.60
C LYS A 381 -12.17 12.16 3.72
N PHE A 382 -13.21 11.49 3.24
CA PHE A 382 -13.11 10.28 2.43
C PHE A 382 -13.76 10.51 1.08
N THR A 383 -13.03 10.19 0.02
CA THR A 383 -13.49 10.32 -1.36
C THR A 383 -13.24 9.00 -2.08
N ASP A 384 -14.28 8.45 -2.71
CA ASP A 384 -14.13 7.26 -3.53
C ASP A 384 -13.40 7.61 -4.83
N VAL A 385 -12.38 6.83 -5.14
CA VAL A 385 -11.56 6.95 -6.36
C VAL A 385 -12.22 6.18 -7.50
N THR A 386 -12.85 5.03 -7.19
CA THR A 386 -13.60 4.22 -8.14
C THR A 386 -15.09 4.25 -7.83
N GLU A 387 -15.94 4.12 -8.86
CA GLU A 387 -17.38 3.93 -8.69
C GLU A 387 -17.77 2.44 -8.60
N TYR A 388 -16.82 1.55 -8.86
CA TYR A 388 -16.97 0.10 -8.87
C TYR A 388 -16.15 -0.55 -7.75
N SER A 389 -16.53 -1.77 -7.39
CA SER A 389 -15.79 -2.63 -6.45
C SER A 389 -14.50 -3.14 -7.08
N VAL A 390 -13.45 -3.21 -6.28
CA VAL A 390 -12.17 -3.86 -6.63
C VAL A 390 -11.95 -5.18 -5.86
N GLY A 391 -13.01 -5.72 -5.27
CA GLY A 391 -12.98 -6.98 -4.54
C GLY A 391 -12.06 -6.95 -3.34
N GLN A 392 -11.09 -7.85 -3.29
CA GLN A 392 -10.10 -7.95 -2.20
C GLN A 392 -8.75 -7.28 -2.55
N TRP A 393 -8.77 -6.31 -3.44
CA TRP A 393 -7.61 -5.49 -3.78
C TRP A 393 -7.04 -4.78 -2.54
N GLU A 394 -5.73 -4.64 -2.52
CA GLU A 394 -5.00 -3.83 -1.56
C GLU A 394 -4.15 -2.78 -2.29
N PRO A 395 -3.86 -1.63 -1.65
CA PRO A 395 -3.17 -0.53 -2.29
C PRO A 395 -1.78 -0.88 -2.83
N ASN A 396 -1.56 -0.53 -4.07
CA ASN A 396 -0.24 -0.52 -4.69
C ASN A 396 -0.15 0.67 -5.65
N LEU A 397 0.88 1.48 -5.50
CA LEU A 397 1.03 2.74 -6.21
C LEU A 397 2.46 2.95 -6.71
N ASP A 398 2.61 3.90 -7.63
CA ASP A 398 3.90 4.34 -8.15
C ASP A 398 4.58 5.29 -7.16
N LYS A 399 5.41 4.74 -6.28
CA LYS A 399 6.11 5.52 -5.25
C LYS A 399 7.16 6.46 -5.86
N GLU A 400 7.80 6.07 -6.96
CA GLU A 400 8.77 6.91 -7.65
C GLU A 400 8.10 8.15 -8.27
N LEU A 401 6.96 7.97 -8.93
CA LEU A 401 6.21 9.09 -9.51
C LEU A 401 5.64 10.01 -8.42
N TRP A 402 5.14 9.44 -7.33
CA TRP A 402 4.69 10.23 -6.18
C TRP A 402 5.82 11.09 -5.60
N ASN A 403 6.99 10.51 -5.39
CA ASN A 403 8.13 11.21 -4.82
C ASN A 403 8.68 12.32 -5.75
N ASP A 404 8.60 12.11 -7.07
CA ASP A 404 9.11 13.07 -8.08
C ASP A 404 8.10 14.18 -8.40
N LYS A 405 6.82 13.82 -8.63
CA LYS A 405 5.81 14.74 -9.20
C LYS A 405 4.58 14.96 -8.31
N LEU A 406 4.43 14.24 -7.22
CA LEU A 406 3.22 14.23 -6.39
C LEU A 406 1.95 13.85 -7.18
N GLU A 407 2.12 13.03 -8.23
CA GLU A 407 1.04 12.42 -8.99
C GLU A 407 0.79 11.01 -8.44
N LEU A 408 -0.46 10.68 -8.16
CA LEU A 408 -0.84 9.38 -7.62
C LEU A 408 -1.32 8.47 -8.75
N HIS A 409 -0.50 7.48 -9.11
CA HIS A 409 -0.85 6.42 -10.04
C HIS A 409 -1.01 5.10 -9.28
N ILE A 410 -2.17 4.47 -9.40
CA ILE A 410 -2.59 3.30 -8.63
C ILE A 410 -2.69 2.09 -9.56
N PHE A 411 -2.02 1.01 -9.21
CA PHE A 411 -2.24 -0.30 -9.83
C PHE A 411 -3.56 -0.88 -9.30
N SER A 412 -4.48 -1.19 -10.17
CA SER A 412 -5.82 -1.65 -9.82
C SER A 412 -6.20 -2.90 -10.62
N GLN A 413 -6.83 -3.84 -9.95
CA GLN A 413 -7.50 -4.99 -10.54
C GLN A 413 -8.59 -5.46 -9.57
N ASN A 414 -9.77 -5.81 -10.07
CA ASN A 414 -10.74 -6.53 -9.25
C ASN A 414 -10.23 -7.96 -9.02
N VAL A 415 -10.14 -8.39 -7.78
CA VAL A 415 -9.68 -9.73 -7.41
C VAL A 415 -10.54 -10.30 -6.29
N SER A 416 -10.71 -11.59 -6.27
CA SER A 416 -11.24 -12.33 -5.12
C SER A 416 -10.10 -12.81 -4.21
N GLN A 417 -10.42 -13.20 -3.00
CA GLN A 417 -9.52 -13.87 -2.06
C GLN A 417 -10.34 -14.77 -1.14
N ALA A 418 -10.08 -16.05 -1.18
CA ALA A 418 -10.53 -16.97 -0.15
C ALA A 418 -9.73 -16.74 1.14
N ASP A 419 -10.32 -17.07 2.29
CA ASP A 419 -9.56 -16.99 3.54
C ASP A 419 -8.50 -18.09 3.62
N GLY A 420 -7.26 -17.74 3.93
CA GLY A 420 -6.11 -18.63 3.85
C GLY A 420 -5.54 -18.75 2.42
N GLU A 421 -4.98 -19.93 2.08
CA GLU A 421 -4.34 -20.20 0.78
C GLU A 421 -5.33 -20.78 -0.27
N GLY A 422 -6.64 -20.59 -0.09
CA GLY A 422 -7.65 -21.06 -1.01
C GLY A 422 -7.76 -20.18 -2.26
N LEU A 423 -8.38 -20.74 -3.32
CA LEU A 423 -8.76 -19.99 -4.51
C LEU A 423 -10.26 -19.72 -4.50
N ALA A 424 -10.64 -18.54 -4.94
CA ALA A 424 -12.00 -18.24 -5.31
C ALA A 424 -12.22 -18.59 -6.79
N GLU A 425 -13.47 -18.75 -7.22
CA GLU A 425 -13.83 -18.82 -8.63
C GLU A 425 -14.12 -17.38 -9.11
N GLU A 426 -13.25 -16.85 -9.96
CA GLU A 426 -13.36 -15.50 -10.51
C GLU A 426 -12.88 -15.53 -11.98
N GLU A 427 -13.63 -14.91 -12.87
CA GLU A 427 -13.17 -14.71 -14.24
C GLU A 427 -11.97 -13.76 -14.27
N PRO A 428 -11.05 -13.93 -15.24
CA PRO A 428 -9.91 -13.01 -15.38
C PRO A 428 -10.36 -11.55 -15.47
N GLN A 429 -9.77 -10.69 -14.67
CA GLN A 429 -10.13 -9.28 -14.58
C GLN A 429 -9.04 -8.40 -15.19
N THR A 430 -9.45 -7.26 -15.76
CA THR A 430 -8.52 -6.31 -16.36
C THR A 430 -7.67 -5.61 -15.31
N VAL A 431 -6.36 -5.66 -15.48
CA VAL A 431 -5.39 -4.80 -14.78
C VAL A 431 -5.47 -3.40 -15.36
N ARG A 432 -5.59 -2.40 -14.50
CA ARG A 432 -5.69 -0.97 -14.83
C ARG A 432 -4.67 -0.15 -14.05
N VAL A 433 -4.34 1.00 -14.60
CA VAL A 433 -3.65 2.07 -13.87
C VAL A 433 -4.60 3.26 -13.79
N ILE A 434 -4.90 3.68 -12.57
CA ILE A 434 -5.75 4.84 -12.26
C ILE A 434 -4.84 6.02 -11.92
N GLU A 435 -5.01 7.13 -12.61
CA GLU A 435 -4.19 8.34 -12.44
C GLU A 435 -4.98 9.44 -11.75
N ILE A 436 -4.37 10.07 -10.75
CA ILE A 436 -4.87 11.23 -10.04
C ILE A 436 -3.78 12.28 -10.03
N LYS A 437 -3.92 13.31 -10.89
CA LYS A 437 -2.91 14.38 -11.01
C LYS A 437 -3.01 15.44 -9.91
N LYS A 438 -4.15 15.54 -9.27
CA LYS A 438 -4.38 16.57 -8.24
C LYS A 438 -5.18 15.97 -7.09
N LEU A 439 -4.55 15.87 -5.94
CA LEU A 439 -5.19 15.44 -4.71
C LEU A 439 -5.98 16.57 -4.02
N PRO A 440 -7.00 16.24 -3.23
CA PRO A 440 -7.76 17.23 -2.48
C PRO A 440 -6.85 17.93 -1.46
N ASN A 441 -6.93 19.25 -1.42
CA ASN A 441 -6.36 20.07 -0.35
C ASN A 441 -7.51 20.39 0.63
N ASN A 442 -7.37 20.06 1.89
CA ASN A 442 -8.37 20.35 2.93
C ASN A 442 -8.22 21.79 3.47
#